data_917273e02ecf0232c0e2e4a5cd686a20
#
_entry.id   917273e02ecf0232c0e2e4a5cd686a20
#
_cell.length_a   1.000
_cell.length_b   1.000
_cell.length_c   1.000
_cell.angle_alpha   90.00
_cell.angle_beta   90.00
_cell.angle_gamma   90.00
#
_symmetry.space_group_name_H-M   'P 1'
#
loop_
_entity.id
_entity.type
_entity.pdbx_description
1 polymer ?
#
loop_
_entity_poly.entity_id
_entity_poly.type
_entity_poly.pdbx_seq_one_letter_code
_entity_poly.pdbx_strand_id
1 'polypeptide(L)'
;MLLAGPGTGWASGGQDFTVAIDPGHGGSNLGAASPDGVREKTLALDLARRIEKRLLARKKVGVVLCRREDVYQTVRARVRCANRAKARLFISLHANASPAGPKQGTKRGFELYLLPAEDVAVDAEAASLLAETPAEAAFASHRARQTATESLAAARRIAWRLADLYGLDRNRGIKQEGALVDVLQGLLMPGVLIEVGFIDHPEEGKFITSEKGQEALAEAIARGIEDVAARERRGRADPATTGRRSRGQVAADEDGESQ
;
A
#
# COMPACT_ATOMS: atom_id res chain seq x y z
N MET A 1 -32.02 -10.19 -25.01
CA MET A 1 -32.24 -9.15 -24.00
C MET A 1 -31.02 -9.17 -23.05
N LEU A 2 -30.02 -8.38 -23.37
CA LEU A 2 -28.77 -8.31 -22.62
C LEU A 2 -28.99 -7.35 -21.45
N LEU A 3 -28.94 -7.86 -20.22
CA LEU A 3 -28.96 -7.07 -19.00
C LEU A 3 -27.58 -6.44 -18.82
N ALA A 4 -27.50 -5.13 -19.02
CA ALA A 4 -26.37 -4.33 -18.67
C ALA A 4 -26.26 -4.32 -17.14
N GLY A 5 -25.19 -4.90 -16.61
CA GLY A 5 -24.82 -4.77 -15.19
C GLY A 5 -24.48 -3.32 -14.82
N PRO A 6 -24.62 -2.92 -13.54
CA PRO A 6 -24.36 -1.55 -13.11
C PRO A 6 -22.91 -1.18 -13.40
N GLY A 7 -22.74 -0.17 -14.24
CA GLY A 7 -21.44 0.37 -14.60
C GLY A 7 -20.72 0.91 -13.36
N THR A 8 -19.58 0.29 -13.02
CA THR A 8 -18.63 0.85 -12.07
C THR A 8 -18.08 2.14 -12.67
N GLY A 9 -18.64 3.25 -12.24
CA GLY A 9 -18.17 4.59 -12.63
C GLY A 9 -16.70 4.78 -12.18
N TRP A 10 -15.78 4.52 -13.07
CA TRP A 10 -14.37 4.82 -12.91
C TRP A 10 -14.19 6.31 -13.14
N ALA A 11 -14.09 7.09 -12.08
CA ALA A 11 -13.68 8.48 -12.17
C ALA A 11 -12.18 8.57 -12.48
N SER A 12 -11.77 8.12 -13.67
CA SER A 12 -10.44 8.39 -14.23
C SER A 12 -10.45 9.75 -14.93
N GLY A 13 -10.65 10.80 -14.19
CA GLY A 13 -10.30 12.14 -14.68
C GLY A 13 -8.79 12.22 -14.77
N GLY A 14 -8.23 12.42 -15.96
CA GLY A 14 -6.85 12.64 -16.40
C GLY A 14 -5.73 12.91 -15.37
N GLN A 15 -5.64 12.15 -14.31
CA GLN A 15 -4.67 12.29 -13.24
C GLN A 15 -3.53 11.29 -13.47
N ASP A 16 -2.32 11.80 -13.55
CA ASP A 16 -1.10 11.02 -13.79
C ASP A 16 -0.78 9.99 -12.70
N PHE A 17 -1.44 10.04 -11.56
CA PHE A 17 -1.26 9.13 -10.43
C PHE A 17 -2.62 8.70 -9.86
N THR A 18 -2.89 7.40 -9.90
CA THR A 18 -4.09 6.79 -9.30
C THR A 18 -3.69 5.84 -8.18
N VAL A 19 -4.33 5.94 -7.01
CA VAL A 19 -4.22 4.97 -5.93
C VAL A 19 -5.43 4.03 -5.93
N ALA A 20 -5.19 2.72 -5.79
CA ALA A 20 -6.21 1.75 -5.46
C ALA A 20 -6.23 1.56 -3.95
N ILE A 21 -7.38 1.80 -3.32
CA ILE A 21 -7.58 1.61 -1.88
C ILE A 21 -8.48 0.38 -1.69
N ASP A 22 -7.98 -0.57 -0.94
CA ASP A 22 -8.65 -1.81 -0.60
C ASP A 22 -9.08 -1.79 0.86
N PRO A 23 -10.36 -1.56 1.16
CA PRO A 23 -10.87 -1.74 2.52
C PRO A 23 -10.85 -3.22 2.88
N GLY A 24 -10.07 -3.62 3.89
CA GLY A 24 -9.96 -5.01 4.34
C GLY A 24 -11.31 -5.62 4.70
N HIS A 25 -11.37 -6.96 4.72
CA HIS A 25 -12.59 -7.71 5.09
C HIS A 25 -13.82 -7.39 4.21
N GLY A 26 -15.04 -7.54 4.75
CA GLY A 26 -16.31 -7.23 4.07
C GLY A 26 -17.26 -8.42 4.00
N GLY A 27 -18.54 -8.15 4.00
CA GLY A 27 -19.62 -9.16 3.99
C GLY A 27 -19.51 -10.12 5.15
N SER A 28 -19.37 -11.41 4.87
CA SER A 28 -19.22 -12.48 5.87
C SER A 28 -17.88 -12.45 6.61
N ASN A 29 -16.84 -11.86 6.03
CA ASN A 29 -15.56 -11.64 6.70
C ASN A 29 -15.63 -10.36 7.55
N LEU A 30 -15.82 -10.52 8.85
CA LEU A 30 -16.07 -9.41 9.76
C LEU A 30 -14.81 -8.67 10.19
N GLY A 31 -13.63 -9.33 10.13
CA GLY A 31 -12.42 -8.87 10.80
C GLY A 31 -12.56 -8.88 12.33
N ALA A 32 -11.64 -8.22 12.99
CA ALA A 32 -11.64 -8.02 14.43
C ALA A 32 -12.77 -7.07 14.87
N ALA A 33 -12.92 -6.89 16.19
CA ALA A 33 -13.92 -6.00 16.76
C ALA A 33 -13.34 -5.13 17.88
N SER A 34 -13.81 -3.90 17.98
CA SER A 34 -13.57 -3.03 19.12
C SER A 34 -14.33 -3.53 20.37
N PRO A 35 -13.96 -3.10 21.58
CA PRO A 35 -14.72 -3.39 22.77
C PRO A 35 -16.19 -2.98 22.69
N ASP A 36 -16.49 -1.92 21.95
CA ASP A 36 -17.85 -1.41 21.72
C ASP A 36 -18.57 -2.11 20.54
N GLY A 37 -17.99 -3.17 19.98
CA GLY A 37 -18.60 -4.01 18.94
C GLY A 37 -18.47 -3.51 17.49
N VAL A 38 -17.74 -2.42 17.24
CA VAL A 38 -17.48 -1.96 15.87
C VAL A 38 -16.57 -2.96 15.15
N ARG A 39 -17.00 -3.45 13.99
CA ARG A 39 -16.25 -4.43 13.19
C ARG A 39 -15.18 -3.74 12.34
N GLU A 40 -14.03 -4.39 12.18
CA GLU A 40 -12.92 -3.92 11.35
C GLU A 40 -13.34 -3.67 9.90
N LYS A 41 -14.19 -4.53 9.33
CA LYS A 41 -14.72 -4.33 7.96
C LYS A 41 -15.43 -2.99 7.78
N THR A 42 -16.11 -2.49 8.82
CA THR A 42 -16.81 -1.21 8.83
C THR A 42 -15.83 -0.07 8.95
N LEU A 43 -14.91 -0.16 9.92
CA LEU A 43 -13.81 0.80 10.09
C LEU A 43 -13.01 0.99 8.79
N ALA A 44 -12.59 -0.11 8.16
CA ALA A 44 -11.78 -0.08 6.95
C ALA A 44 -12.53 0.59 5.78
N LEU A 45 -13.84 0.31 5.62
CA LEU A 45 -14.66 0.92 4.57
C LEU A 45 -14.89 2.41 4.79
N ASP A 46 -15.21 2.81 6.02
CA ASP A 46 -15.47 4.21 6.35
C ASP A 46 -14.17 5.04 6.23
N LEU A 47 -13.04 4.50 6.68
CA LEU A 47 -11.75 5.14 6.54
C LEU A 47 -11.37 5.31 5.04
N ALA A 48 -11.58 4.28 4.22
CA ALA A 48 -11.31 4.35 2.79
C ALA A 48 -12.14 5.45 2.08
N ARG A 49 -13.42 5.56 2.41
CA ARG A 49 -14.31 6.62 1.89
C ARG A 49 -13.85 8.01 2.30
N ARG A 50 -13.38 8.18 3.55
CA ARG A 50 -12.83 9.45 4.05
C ARG A 50 -11.54 9.82 3.35
N ILE A 51 -10.64 8.87 3.10
CA ILE A 51 -9.41 9.08 2.32
C ILE A 51 -9.76 9.47 0.89
N GLU A 52 -10.67 8.73 0.22
CA GLU A 52 -11.13 9.05 -1.13
C GLU A 52 -11.66 10.49 -1.20
N LYS A 53 -12.56 10.87 -0.30
CA LYS A 53 -13.14 12.23 -0.26
C LYS A 53 -12.06 13.31 -0.20
N ARG A 54 -11.01 13.10 0.61
CA ARG A 54 -9.90 14.06 0.74
C ARG A 54 -9.05 14.17 -0.50
N LEU A 55 -8.66 13.03 -1.07
CA LEU A 55 -7.82 13.00 -2.26
C LEU A 55 -8.53 13.61 -3.48
N LEU A 56 -9.81 13.31 -3.66
CA LEU A 56 -10.63 13.86 -4.75
C LEU A 56 -10.84 15.38 -4.60
N ALA A 57 -11.07 15.86 -3.37
CA ALA A 57 -11.22 17.30 -3.10
C ALA A 57 -9.94 18.09 -3.46
N ARG A 58 -8.77 17.49 -3.29
CA ARG A 58 -7.46 18.11 -3.60
C ARG A 58 -7.06 17.97 -5.06
N LYS A 59 -7.76 17.14 -5.85
CA LYS A 59 -7.55 16.93 -7.29
C LYS A 59 -6.12 16.58 -7.71
N LYS A 60 -5.32 16.01 -6.81
CA LYS A 60 -3.92 15.67 -7.08
C LYS A 60 -3.70 14.18 -7.38
N VAL A 61 -4.63 13.33 -6.94
CA VAL A 61 -4.54 11.87 -7.01
C VAL A 61 -5.89 11.30 -7.40
N GLY A 62 -5.92 10.44 -8.42
CA GLY A 62 -7.08 9.64 -8.75
C GLY A 62 -7.25 8.50 -7.75
N VAL A 63 -8.49 8.08 -7.48
CA VAL A 63 -8.80 7.07 -6.47
C VAL A 63 -9.72 6.01 -7.03
N VAL A 64 -9.40 4.75 -6.76
CA VAL A 64 -10.27 3.60 -6.98
C VAL A 64 -10.43 2.87 -5.66
N LEU A 65 -11.68 2.70 -5.18
CA LEU A 65 -11.98 1.83 -4.05
C LEU A 65 -12.27 0.42 -4.56
N CYS A 66 -11.56 -0.58 -4.04
CA CYS A 66 -11.75 -1.98 -4.44
C CYS A 66 -13.07 -2.58 -3.95
N ARG A 67 -13.67 -2.02 -2.90
CA ARG A 67 -15.09 -2.19 -2.57
C ARG A 67 -15.68 -0.86 -2.09
N ARG A 68 -16.93 -0.64 -2.40
CA ARG A 68 -17.70 0.56 -2.00
C ARG A 68 -18.82 0.22 -1.01
N GLU A 69 -19.08 -1.07 -0.82
CA GLU A 69 -20.16 -1.60 0.00
C GLU A 69 -19.63 -2.69 0.93
N ASP A 70 -20.47 -3.11 1.89
CA ASP A 70 -20.14 -4.20 2.80
C ASP A 70 -20.34 -5.56 2.11
N VAL A 71 -19.46 -5.88 1.16
CA VAL A 71 -19.47 -7.14 0.41
C VAL A 71 -18.16 -7.90 0.62
N TYR A 72 -18.24 -9.23 0.62
CA TYR A 72 -17.08 -10.09 0.67
C TYR A 72 -16.31 -10.03 -0.65
N GLN A 73 -14.99 -9.92 -0.57
CA GLN A 73 -14.09 -10.02 -1.71
C GLN A 73 -12.94 -10.97 -1.41
N THR A 74 -12.64 -11.83 -2.38
CA THR A 74 -11.45 -12.69 -2.31
C THR A 74 -10.18 -11.85 -2.49
N VAL A 75 -9.04 -12.32 -1.97
CA VAL A 75 -7.71 -11.70 -2.16
C VAL A 75 -7.43 -11.44 -3.66
N ARG A 76 -7.69 -12.45 -4.52
CA ARG A 76 -7.52 -12.28 -5.97
C ARG A 76 -8.42 -11.20 -6.60
N ALA A 77 -9.61 -10.96 -6.06
CA ALA A 77 -10.47 -9.89 -6.55
C ALA A 77 -9.92 -8.51 -6.23
N ARG A 78 -9.32 -8.35 -5.04
CA ARG A 78 -8.65 -7.11 -4.59
C ARG A 78 -7.44 -6.79 -5.45
N VAL A 79 -6.56 -7.75 -5.67
CA VAL A 79 -5.40 -7.62 -6.58
C VAL A 79 -5.83 -7.27 -8.01
N ARG A 80 -6.86 -7.98 -8.54
CA ARG A 80 -7.40 -7.66 -9.88
C ARG A 80 -8.01 -6.26 -9.95
N CYS A 81 -8.61 -5.75 -8.88
CA CYS A 81 -9.11 -4.39 -8.82
C CYS A 81 -7.98 -3.38 -9.10
N ALA A 82 -6.89 -3.47 -8.35
CA ALA A 82 -5.76 -2.57 -8.49
C ALA A 82 -5.08 -2.67 -9.87
N ASN A 83 -4.85 -3.91 -10.34
CA ASN A 83 -4.19 -4.17 -11.61
C ASN A 83 -5.03 -3.66 -12.80
N ARG A 84 -6.35 -3.91 -12.82
CA ARG A 84 -7.26 -3.39 -13.86
C ARG A 84 -7.38 -1.87 -13.84
N ALA A 85 -7.32 -1.26 -12.68
CA ALA A 85 -7.31 0.18 -12.52
C ALA A 85 -6.00 0.81 -13.02
N LYS A 86 -4.98 0.00 -13.33
CA LYS A 86 -3.62 0.46 -13.65
C LYS A 86 -3.12 1.46 -12.58
N ALA A 87 -3.44 1.15 -11.32
CA ALA A 87 -3.08 1.99 -10.20
C ALA A 87 -1.55 2.14 -10.10
N ARG A 88 -1.10 3.26 -9.55
CA ARG A 88 0.32 3.56 -9.31
C ARG A 88 0.75 3.20 -7.88
N LEU A 89 -0.22 3.00 -7.01
CA LEU A 89 -0.04 2.59 -5.63
C LEU A 89 -1.26 1.78 -5.20
N PHE A 90 -1.04 0.72 -4.44
CA PHE A 90 -2.09 -0.05 -3.77
C PHE A 90 -1.96 0.13 -2.26
N ILE A 91 -3.07 0.41 -1.59
CA ILE A 91 -3.15 0.53 -0.13
C ILE A 91 -4.26 -0.39 0.38
N SER A 92 -3.91 -1.40 1.18
CA SER A 92 -4.88 -2.20 1.92
C SER A 92 -5.02 -1.64 3.34
N LEU A 93 -6.25 -1.44 3.79
CA LEU A 93 -6.57 -0.83 5.09
C LEU A 93 -7.13 -1.87 6.04
N HIS A 94 -6.49 -2.01 7.19
CA HIS A 94 -6.80 -2.93 8.25
C HIS A 94 -6.68 -2.28 9.64
N ALA A 95 -7.16 -2.97 10.66
CA ALA A 95 -6.91 -2.65 12.06
C ALA A 95 -6.55 -3.93 12.82
N ASN A 96 -5.37 -3.95 13.37
CA ASN A 96 -4.81 -5.05 14.12
C ASN A 96 -5.64 -5.42 15.35
N ALA A 97 -5.43 -6.61 15.87
CA ALA A 97 -5.96 -7.04 17.16
C ALA A 97 -4.91 -7.84 17.92
N SER A 98 -4.93 -7.74 19.24
CA SER A 98 -4.09 -8.58 20.08
C SER A 98 -4.55 -10.03 20.00
N PRO A 99 -3.64 -11.01 20.09
CA PRO A 99 -4.03 -12.41 20.22
C PRO A 99 -5.00 -12.62 21.38
N ALA A 100 -5.96 -13.53 21.20
CA ALA A 100 -6.88 -13.91 22.29
C ALA A 100 -6.10 -14.43 23.52
N GLY A 101 -6.56 -14.10 24.71
CA GLY A 101 -5.97 -14.51 25.97
C GLY A 101 -5.53 -13.36 26.87
N PRO A 102 -4.60 -13.59 27.82
CA PRO A 102 -4.22 -12.62 28.86
C PRO A 102 -3.67 -11.28 28.36
N LYS A 103 -3.21 -11.24 27.11
CA LYS A 103 -2.67 -10.03 26.47
C LYS A 103 -3.65 -9.37 25.50
N GLN A 104 -4.91 -9.81 25.46
CA GLN A 104 -5.92 -9.20 24.60
C GLN A 104 -6.13 -7.74 25.01
N GLY A 105 -6.23 -6.83 24.05
CA GLY A 105 -6.44 -5.41 24.29
C GLY A 105 -5.24 -4.65 24.89
N THR A 106 -4.05 -5.26 24.96
CA THR A 106 -2.88 -4.61 25.56
C THR A 106 -1.93 -3.97 24.54
N LYS A 107 -2.01 -4.39 23.28
CA LYS A 107 -1.17 -3.84 22.20
C LYS A 107 -1.80 -2.57 21.63
N ARG A 108 -0.95 -1.66 21.19
CA ARG A 108 -1.36 -0.40 20.57
C ARG A 108 -0.31 0.11 19.58
N GLY A 109 -0.70 1.04 18.71
CA GLY A 109 0.14 1.63 17.70
C GLY A 109 -0.12 1.03 16.31
N PHE A 110 0.40 1.67 15.29
CA PHE A 110 0.22 1.29 13.90
C PHE A 110 1.40 0.48 13.36
N GLU A 111 1.13 -0.35 12.37
CA GLU A 111 2.10 -1.18 11.65
C GLU A 111 1.88 -1.06 10.15
N LEU A 112 2.93 -1.18 9.36
CA LEU A 112 2.82 -1.30 7.91
C LEU A 112 3.45 -2.61 7.46
N TYR A 113 2.83 -3.26 6.49
CA TYR A 113 3.30 -4.53 5.96
C TYR A 113 3.62 -4.41 4.47
N LEU A 114 4.71 -5.03 4.07
CA LEU A 114 5.18 -5.17 2.70
C LEU A 114 5.30 -6.65 2.34
N LEU A 115 5.28 -6.93 1.05
CA LEU A 115 5.56 -8.28 0.56
C LEU A 115 6.96 -8.71 1.00
N PRO A 116 7.13 -9.90 1.61
CA PRO A 116 8.43 -10.47 1.97
C PRO A 116 9.36 -10.61 0.77
N ALA A 117 10.66 -10.61 1.02
CA ALA A 117 11.66 -10.71 -0.03
C ALA A 117 11.58 -12.04 -0.82
N GLU A 118 11.27 -13.13 -0.11
CA GLU A 118 11.02 -14.45 -0.71
C GLU A 118 9.81 -14.43 -1.65
N ASP A 119 8.72 -13.78 -1.29
CA ASP A 119 7.52 -13.67 -2.13
C ASP A 119 7.76 -12.73 -3.34
N VAL A 120 8.56 -11.68 -3.17
CA VAL A 120 9.03 -10.85 -4.30
C VAL A 120 9.84 -11.69 -5.28
N ALA A 121 10.66 -12.63 -4.79
CA ALA A 121 11.41 -13.55 -5.64
C ALA A 121 10.48 -14.50 -6.39
N VAL A 122 9.45 -15.05 -5.72
CA VAL A 122 8.43 -15.91 -6.35
C VAL A 122 7.66 -15.16 -7.44
N ASP A 123 7.21 -13.94 -7.17
CA ASP A 123 6.54 -13.10 -8.18
C ASP A 123 7.44 -12.80 -9.38
N ALA A 124 8.75 -12.54 -9.12
CA ALA A 124 9.73 -12.30 -10.16
C ALA A 124 9.98 -13.54 -11.03
N GLU A 125 10.07 -14.71 -10.41
CA GLU A 125 10.24 -15.99 -11.10
C GLU A 125 9.00 -16.32 -11.94
N ALA A 126 7.80 -16.21 -11.37
CA ALA A 126 6.56 -16.44 -12.08
C ALA A 126 6.42 -15.52 -13.31
N ALA A 127 6.77 -14.25 -13.18
CA ALA A 127 6.75 -13.31 -14.29
C ALA A 127 7.81 -13.65 -15.35
N SER A 128 8.99 -14.16 -14.93
CA SER A 128 10.06 -14.57 -15.85
C SER A 128 9.70 -15.84 -16.63
N LEU A 129 8.96 -16.77 -16.03
CA LEU A 129 8.49 -18.00 -16.70
C LEU A 129 7.45 -17.71 -17.79
N LEU A 130 6.76 -16.57 -17.73
CA LEU A 130 5.81 -16.12 -18.74
C LEU A 130 6.46 -15.27 -19.84
N ALA A 131 7.74 -14.97 -19.74
CA ALA A 131 8.49 -14.18 -20.71
C ALA A 131 8.86 -15.03 -21.95
N GLU A 132 8.75 -14.44 -23.13
CA GLU A 132 9.08 -15.11 -24.39
C GLU A 132 10.59 -15.05 -24.71
N THR A 133 11.31 -14.10 -24.08
CA THR A 133 12.74 -13.88 -24.31
C THR A 133 13.51 -13.70 -23.01
N PRO A 134 14.83 -14.00 -22.98
CA PRO A 134 15.68 -13.74 -21.83
C PRO A 134 15.69 -12.26 -21.38
N ALA A 135 15.55 -11.33 -22.32
CA ALA A 135 15.49 -9.89 -22.03
C ALA A 135 14.21 -9.52 -21.29
N GLU A 136 13.07 -10.08 -21.69
CA GLU A 136 11.77 -9.90 -20.98
C GLU A 136 11.80 -10.52 -19.57
N ALA A 137 12.42 -11.71 -19.42
CA ALA A 137 12.60 -12.34 -18.12
C ALA A 137 13.44 -11.46 -17.17
N ALA A 138 14.57 -10.92 -17.67
CA ALA A 138 15.41 -10.00 -16.91
C ALA A 138 14.66 -8.71 -16.53
N PHE A 139 13.87 -8.16 -17.46
CA PHE A 139 13.04 -6.97 -17.22
C PHE A 139 11.97 -7.25 -16.15
N ALA A 140 11.27 -8.39 -16.22
CA ALA A 140 10.26 -8.79 -15.25
C ALA A 140 10.85 -8.90 -13.83
N SER A 141 12.00 -9.56 -13.69
CA SER A 141 12.71 -9.68 -12.40
C SER A 141 13.19 -8.33 -11.87
N HIS A 142 13.70 -7.45 -12.74
CA HIS A 142 14.07 -6.09 -12.36
C HIS A 142 12.86 -5.31 -11.88
N ARG A 143 11.73 -5.41 -12.57
CA ARG A 143 10.48 -4.74 -12.24
C ARG A 143 9.94 -5.15 -10.88
N ALA A 144 9.96 -6.44 -10.53
CA ALA A 144 9.51 -6.93 -9.23
C ALA A 144 10.35 -6.33 -8.10
N ARG A 145 11.68 -6.33 -8.23
CA ARG A 145 12.59 -5.72 -7.25
C ARG A 145 12.40 -4.20 -7.12
N GLN A 146 12.17 -3.52 -8.24
CA GLN A 146 11.87 -2.09 -8.25
C GLN A 146 10.56 -1.81 -7.51
N THR A 147 9.50 -2.58 -7.77
CA THR A 147 8.20 -2.47 -7.11
C THR A 147 8.33 -2.64 -5.58
N ALA A 148 9.14 -3.60 -5.11
CA ALA A 148 9.41 -3.78 -3.67
C ALA A 148 10.12 -2.56 -3.06
N THR A 149 11.11 -1.99 -3.74
CA THR A 149 11.81 -0.77 -3.31
C THR A 149 10.87 0.44 -3.24
N GLU A 150 10.00 0.57 -4.23
CA GLU A 150 8.99 1.64 -4.27
C GLU A 150 7.93 1.46 -3.18
N SER A 151 7.54 0.21 -2.87
CA SER A 151 6.65 -0.13 -1.74
C SER A 151 7.23 0.33 -0.41
N LEU A 152 8.51 0.04 -0.16
CA LEU A 152 9.21 0.51 1.05
C LEU A 152 9.27 2.04 1.11
N ALA A 153 9.53 2.69 -0.01
CA ALA A 153 9.55 4.15 -0.07
C ALA A 153 8.16 4.77 0.19
N ALA A 154 7.09 4.13 -0.27
CA ALA A 154 5.71 4.53 0.01
C ALA A 154 5.35 4.32 1.47
N ALA A 155 5.67 3.13 2.02
CA ALA A 155 5.42 2.80 3.43
C ALA A 155 6.09 3.80 4.38
N ARG A 156 7.35 4.17 4.13
CA ARG A 156 8.07 5.16 4.94
C ARG A 156 7.38 6.53 4.98
N ARG A 157 6.80 6.99 3.86
CA ARG A 157 6.07 8.26 3.80
C ARG A 157 4.77 8.22 4.56
N ILE A 158 4.03 7.14 4.39
CA ILE A 158 2.77 6.93 5.10
C ILE A 158 3.05 6.78 6.62
N ALA A 159 4.06 5.99 6.99
CA ALA A 159 4.47 5.83 8.39
C ALA A 159 4.87 7.16 9.05
N TRP A 160 5.58 8.01 8.32
CA TRP A 160 5.92 9.36 8.79
C TRP A 160 4.66 10.17 9.14
N ARG A 161 3.65 10.18 8.26
CA ARG A 161 2.40 10.91 8.49
C ARG A 161 1.57 10.32 9.63
N LEU A 162 1.58 8.99 9.78
CA LEU A 162 0.93 8.34 10.92
C LEU A 162 1.67 8.61 12.22
N ALA A 163 3.01 8.63 12.21
CA ALA A 163 3.80 8.98 13.39
C ALA A 163 3.61 10.44 13.82
N ASP A 164 3.40 11.35 12.88
CA ASP A 164 3.04 12.75 13.16
C ASP A 164 1.68 12.87 13.90
N LEU A 165 0.76 11.96 13.60
CA LEU A 165 -0.54 11.88 14.29
C LEU A 165 -0.46 11.19 15.65
N TYR A 166 0.22 10.05 15.73
CA TYR A 166 0.21 9.17 16.89
C TYR A 166 1.32 9.42 17.89
N GLY A 167 2.44 10.03 17.46
CA GLY A 167 3.73 9.99 18.13
C GLY A 167 4.60 8.82 17.68
N LEU A 168 5.91 9.00 17.78
CA LEU A 168 6.91 7.99 17.36
C LEU A 168 6.83 6.70 18.18
N ASP A 169 6.43 6.78 19.44
CA ASP A 169 6.26 5.65 20.36
C ASP A 169 5.15 4.67 19.91
N ARG A 170 4.27 5.11 19.02
CA ARG A 170 3.19 4.28 18.45
C ARG A 170 3.54 3.68 17.09
N ASN A 171 4.69 4.01 16.54
CA ASN A 171 5.19 3.43 15.30
C ASN A 171 5.84 2.07 15.59
N ARG A 172 5.14 0.99 15.28
CA ARG A 172 5.61 -0.39 15.48
C ARG A 172 6.44 -0.92 14.31
N GLY A 173 6.71 -0.06 13.32
CA GLY A 173 7.61 -0.33 12.20
C GLY A 173 6.94 -0.83 10.93
N ILE A 174 7.80 -1.05 9.94
CA ILE A 174 7.47 -1.66 8.65
C ILE A 174 7.93 -3.11 8.71
N LYS A 175 7.04 -4.03 8.40
CA LYS A 175 7.24 -5.47 8.51
C LYS A 175 7.17 -6.15 7.15
N GLN A 176 7.88 -7.27 7.01
CA GLN A 176 7.90 -8.12 5.82
C GLN A 176 7.69 -9.58 6.25
N GLU A 177 6.67 -9.82 7.06
CA GLU A 177 6.36 -11.14 7.62
C GLU A 177 4.85 -11.29 7.86
N GLY A 178 4.37 -12.52 7.89
CA GLY A 178 3.01 -12.87 8.28
C GLY A 178 2.04 -13.12 7.11
N ALA A 179 0.97 -13.85 7.40
CA ALA A 179 -0.05 -14.29 6.43
C ALA A 179 -0.98 -13.17 5.91
N LEU A 180 -0.84 -11.94 6.42
CA LEU A 180 -1.69 -10.81 6.02
C LEU A 180 -1.32 -10.23 4.64
N VAL A 181 -0.13 -10.57 4.15
CA VAL A 181 0.44 -9.96 2.95
C VAL A 181 0.01 -10.60 1.62
N ASP A 182 -0.79 -11.67 1.64
CA ASP A 182 -1.28 -12.33 0.43
C ASP A 182 -1.96 -11.35 -0.54
N VAL A 183 -2.57 -10.28 -0.02
CA VAL A 183 -3.21 -9.25 -0.82
C VAL A 183 -2.19 -8.36 -1.58
N LEU A 184 -0.91 -8.43 -1.23
CA LEU A 184 0.17 -7.72 -1.91
C LEU A 184 0.82 -8.56 -3.02
N GLN A 185 0.59 -9.89 -3.02
CA GLN A 185 1.15 -10.80 -4.01
C GLN A 185 0.45 -10.65 -5.37
N GLY A 186 1.23 -10.61 -6.44
CA GLY A 186 0.72 -10.45 -7.81
C GLY A 186 0.29 -9.02 -8.16
N LEU A 187 0.62 -8.02 -7.35
CA LEU A 187 0.44 -6.61 -7.69
C LEU A 187 1.44 -6.16 -8.76
N LEU A 188 0.97 -5.41 -9.74
CA LEU A 188 1.80 -4.81 -10.79
C LEU A 188 2.30 -3.40 -10.45
N MET A 189 2.08 -2.95 -9.23
CA MET A 189 2.48 -1.65 -8.69
C MET A 189 2.92 -1.78 -7.24
N PRO A 190 3.60 -0.76 -6.66
CA PRO A 190 3.91 -0.72 -5.22
C PRO A 190 2.65 -0.93 -4.37
N GLY A 191 2.77 -1.77 -3.34
CA GLY A 191 1.70 -2.10 -2.41
C GLY A 191 2.11 -1.98 -0.95
N VAL A 192 1.19 -1.49 -0.11
CA VAL A 192 1.36 -1.37 1.34
C VAL A 192 0.06 -1.79 2.03
N LEU A 193 0.14 -2.69 3.00
CA LEU A 193 -0.94 -2.94 3.94
C LEU A 193 -0.70 -2.11 5.20
N ILE A 194 -1.74 -1.43 5.67
CA ILE A 194 -1.69 -0.53 6.83
C ILE A 194 -2.60 -1.08 7.92
N GLU A 195 -2.03 -1.45 9.04
CA GLU A 195 -2.70 -1.68 10.31
C GLU A 195 -2.74 -0.34 11.06
N VAL A 196 -3.89 0.34 11.03
CA VAL A 196 -4.00 1.72 11.52
C VAL A 196 -3.98 1.86 13.03
N GLY A 197 -4.03 0.76 13.76
CA GLY A 197 -4.05 0.69 15.23
C GLY A 197 -4.61 -0.65 15.68
N PHE A 198 -4.67 -0.90 16.97
CA PHE A 198 -5.27 -2.10 17.55
C PHE A 198 -6.73 -1.82 17.92
N ILE A 199 -7.65 -2.44 17.17
CA ILE A 199 -9.10 -2.20 17.32
C ILE A 199 -9.64 -2.71 18.67
N ASP A 200 -9.02 -3.75 19.24
CA ASP A 200 -9.38 -4.36 20.51
C ASP A 200 -8.83 -3.63 21.73
N HIS A 201 -7.92 -2.65 21.56
CA HIS A 201 -7.38 -1.86 22.67
C HIS A 201 -8.43 -0.87 23.19
N PRO A 202 -8.67 -0.78 24.51
CA PRO A 202 -9.78 0.01 25.09
C PRO A 202 -9.79 1.49 24.67
N GLU A 203 -8.64 2.14 24.64
CA GLU A 203 -8.54 3.56 24.29
C GLU A 203 -8.31 3.76 22.78
N GLU A 204 -7.35 3.02 22.20
CA GLU A 204 -7.01 3.17 20.80
C GLU A 204 -8.14 2.68 19.89
N GLY A 205 -8.81 1.57 20.25
CA GLY A 205 -10.00 1.10 19.55
C GLY A 205 -11.10 2.15 19.51
N LYS A 206 -11.39 2.82 20.64
CA LYS A 206 -12.33 3.95 20.68
C LYS A 206 -11.88 5.11 19.80
N PHE A 207 -10.59 5.43 19.80
CA PHE A 207 -10.05 6.49 18.94
C PHE A 207 -10.22 6.17 17.46
N ILE A 208 -9.72 5.02 16.99
CA ILE A 208 -9.72 4.67 15.57
C ILE A 208 -11.14 4.41 15.01
N THR A 209 -12.12 4.06 15.88
CA THR A 209 -13.52 3.88 15.48
C THR A 209 -14.35 5.16 15.61
N SER A 210 -13.85 6.19 16.30
CA SER A 210 -14.54 7.47 16.43
C SER A 210 -14.46 8.28 15.12
N GLU A 211 -15.43 9.13 14.88
CA GLU A 211 -15.43 10.05 13.74
C GLU A 211 -14.16 10.92 13.71
N LYS A 212 -13.80 11.51 14.85
CA LYS A 212 -12.59 12.35 14.97
C LYS A 212 -11.32 11.58 14.67
N GLY A 213 -11.18 10.36 15.17
CA GLY A 213 -10.02 9.50 14.91
C GLY A 213 -9.92 9.09 13.44
N GLN A 214 -11.04 8.67 12.84
CA GLN A 214 -11.08 8.33 11.42
C GLN A 214 -10.77 9.52 10.51
N GLU A 215 -11.26 10.74 10.85
CA GLU A 215 -10.91 11.94 10.11
C GLU A 215 -9.41 12.25 10.19
N ALA A 216 -8.80 12.12 11.37
CA ALA A 216 -7.37 12.33 11.56
C ALA A 216 -6.52 11.28 10.81
N LEU A 217 -6.90 10.00 10.89
CA LEU A 217 -6.26 8.90 10.16
C LEU A 217 -6.35 9.09 8.64
N ALA A 218 -7.55 9.44 8.16
CA ALA A 218 -7.77 9.68 6.75
C ALA A 218 -6.92 10.85 6.24
N GLU A 219 -6.75 11.90 7.03
CA GLU A 219 -5.89 13.04 6.70
C GLU A 219 -4.41 12.61 6.62
N ALA A 220 -3.92 11.88 7.63
CA ALA A 220 -2.54 11.42 7.67
C ALA A 220 -2.21 10.50 6.48
N ILE A 221 -3.08 9.52 6.20
CA ILE A 221 -2.88 8.58 5.09
C ILE A 221 -2.99 9.29 3.74
N ALA A 222 -3.97 10.18 3.55
CA ALA A 222 -4.12 10.95 2.31
C ALA A 222 -2.87 11.80 2.01
N ARG A 223 -2.31 12.48 3.02
CA ARG A 223 -1.04 13.21 2.89
C ARG A 223 0.12 12.29 2.53
N GLY A 224 0.22 11.12 3.16
CA GLY A 224 1.23 10.11 2.82
C GLY A 224 1.15 9.68 1.35
N ILE A 225 -0.05 9.43 0.83
CA ILE A 225 -0.31 9.10 -0.57
C ILE A 225 0.09 10.27 -1.49
N GLU A 226 -0.25 11.51 -1.13
CA GLU A 226 0.16 12.70 -1.90
C GLU A 226 1.68 12.88 -1.95
N ASP A 227 2.39 12.60 -0.86
CA ASP A 227 3.86 12.63 -0.80
C ASP A 227 4.48 11.59 -1.74
N VAL A 228 3.88 10.39 -1.82
CA VAL A 228 4.30 9.35 -2.78
C VAL A 228 4.08 9.84 -4.22
N ALA A 229 2.89 10.34 -4.53
CA ALA A 229 2.56 10.86 -5.86
C ALA A 229 3.46 12.03 -6.27
N ALA A 230 3.76 12.95 -5.36
CA ALA A 230 4.65 14.08 -5.61
C ALA A 230 6.10 13.64 -5.90
N ARG A 231 6.59 12.62 -5.20
CA ARG A 231 7.92 12.06 -5.48
C ARG A 231 7.98 11.42 -6.87
N GLU A 232 6.98 10.63 -7.23
CA GLU A 232 6.95 9.99 -8.53
C GLU A 232 6.94 11.00 -9.67
N ARG A 233 6.14 12.08 -9.54
CA ARG A 233 6.12 13.17 -10.53
C ARG A 233 7.48 13.84 -10.67
N ARG A 234 8.20 14.09 -9.57
CA ARG A 234 9.57 14.66 -9.61
C ARG A 234 10.56 13.73 -10.31
N GLY A 235 10.50 12.42 -10.02
CA GLY A 235 11.36 11.43 -10.68
C GLY A 235 11.13 11.31 -12.19
N ARG A 236 9.90 11.59 -12.67
CA ARG A 236 9.58 11.61 -14.10
C ARG A 236 10.02 12.91 -14.79
N ALA A 237 10.03 14.02 -14.06
CA ALA A 237 10.42 15.33 -14.59
C ALA A 237 11.95 15.48 -14.75
N ASP A 238 12.75 14.71 -13.99
CA ASP A 238 14.20 14.74 -14.03
C ASP A 238 14.79 13.33 -14.27
N PRO A 239 14.81 12.85 -15.52
CA PRO A 239 15.38 11.55 -15.87
C PRO A 239 16.91 11.48 -15.67
N ALA A 240 17.61 12.61 -15.48
CA ALA A 240 19.06 12.65 -15.29
C ALA A 240 19.51 12.10 -13.92
N THR A 241 18.64 12.05 -12.92
CA THR A 241 18.96 11.56 -11.56
C THR A 241 18.99 10.04 -11.44
N THR A 242 18.39 9.29 -12.35
CA THR A 242 18.37 7.82 -12.34
C THR A 242 19.56 7.19 -13.08
N GLY A 243 20.27 7.95 -13.91
CA GLY A 243 21.37 7.46 -14.77
C GLY A 243 22.80 7.72 -14.25
N ARG A 244 23.00 8.40 -13.12
CA ARG A 244 24.34 8.94 -12.74
C ARG A 244 25.06 8.17 -11.63
N ARG A 245 24.82 6.88 -11.44
CA ARG A 245 25.61 6.05 -10.49
C ARG A 245 26.32 4.84 -11.12
N SER A 246 26.71 4.91 -12.39
CA SER A 246 27.56 3.87 -12.98
C SER A 246 28.57 4.38 -14.00
N ARG A 247 29.14 5.55 -13.78
CA ARG A 247 30.39 6.00 -14.44
C ARG A 247 31.29 6.64 -13.40
N GLY A 248 31.89 5.82 -12.56
CA GLY A 248 32.96 6.14 -11.64
C GLY A 248 34.17 5.28 -12.01
N GLN A 249 35.05 5.87 -12.78
CA GLN A 249 36.49 5.68 -12.80
C GLN A 249 37.03 4.23 -12.74
N VAL A 250 37.27 3.67 -13.93
CA VAL A 250 38.49 2.91 -14.15
C VAL A 250 39.47 3.91 -14.78
N ALA A 251 40.28 4.53 -13.97
CA ALA A 251 41.48 5.21 -14.41
C ALA A 251 42.54 4.13 -14.64
N ALA A 252 42.99 4.01 -15.86
CA ALA A 252 44.13 3.25 -16.23
C ALA A 252 45.37 3.96 -15.66
N ASP A 253 46.14 3.28 -14.84
CA ASP A 253 47.55 3.54 -14.64
C ASP A 253 48.34 2.58 -15.56
N GLU A 254 48.50 2.94 -16.81
CA GLU A 254 49.61 2.54 -17.64
C GLU A 254 50.56 3.74 -17.71
N ASP A 255 51.72 3.59 -17.11
CA ASP A 255 53.01 4.19 -17.42
C ASP A 255 53.99 3.56 -16.42
N GLY A 256 54.87 2.67 -16.78
CA GLY A 256 56.01 2.95 -17.62
C GLY A 256 57.21 3.04 -16.69
N GLU A 257 58.03 2.00 -16.68
CA GLU A 257 59.47 2.26 -16.55
C GLU A 257 60.31 1.08 -17.06
N SER A 258 60.97 1.41 -18.13
CA SER A 258 62.21 0.78 -18.60
C SER A 258 63.38 1.37 -17.79
N GLN A 259 64.13 0.55 -17.15
CA GLN A 259 65.59 0.48 -17.14
C GLN A 259 66.09 -0.66 -16.27
#